data_03b83a600465a2f3baa0ff576ce6f8fd
#
_entry.id   03b83a600465a2f3baa0ff576ce6f8fd
#
_cell.length_a   1.000
_cell.length_b   1.000
_cell.length_c   1.000
_cell.angle_alpha   90.00
_cell.angle_beta   90.00
_cell.angle_gamma   90.00
#
_symmetry.space_group_name_H-M   'P 1'
#
loop_
_entity.id
_entity.type
_entity.pdbx_description
1 polymer ?
#
loop_
_entity_poly.entity_id
_entity_poly.type
_entity_poly.pdbx_seq_one_letter_code
_entity_poly.pdbx_strand_id
1 'polypeptide(L)'
;MSHLHRFSRTELLIGPEGLQKLKESSVAVYGLGGVGGFAAEALCRAGVGRLIIVDFDDICLTNINRQIHAMDGTVGKAKTEVMAERLRLISPQAEIVPFKDFYSAENSDFFFSLKPDYVLDAIDHITSKLHLIKTCREKDIRIISSMGAASKLDPGKIQVADIGETRICRMARSMRKLLKKQGIERGVTTVFSTEERREQQVNDGGCKGDCICPNKDDQRFSCEHRRIILGSISFIPAIFGLTMAGVVVNDLLANEKFR
;
A
#
# COMPACT_ATOMS: atom_id res chain seq x y z
N MET A 1 26.79 22.02 16.75
CA MET A 1 25.42 22.07 17.33
C MET A 1 24.47 21.41 16.34
N SER A 2 23.87 20.26 16.68
CA SER A 2 22.90 19.61 15.82
C SER A 2 21.64 20.48 15.81
N HIS A 3 21.34 21.13 14.70
CA HIS A 3 20.08 21.84 14.55
C HIS A 3 18.94 20.80 14.54
N LEU A 4 17.99 20.94 15.48
CA LEU A 4 16.79 20.10 15.51
C LEU A 4 16.03 20.25 14.19
N HIS A 5 15.69 19.11 13.61
CA HIS A 5 14.88 19.02 12.39
C HIS A 5 13.82 17.92 12.52
N ARG A 6 12.88 17.85 11.60
CA ARG A 6 11.71 16.94 11.67
C ARG A 6 12.06 15.44 11.81
N PHE A 7 13.24 15.05 11.37
CA PHE A 7 13.74 13.65 11.42
C PHE A 7 14.82 13.42 12.49
N SER A 8 15.06 14.38 13.41
CA SER A 8 16.13 14.25 14.42
C SER A 8 16.01 12.96 15.25
N ARG A 9 14.79 12.53 15.59
CA ARG A 9 14.60 11.27 16.34
C ARG A 9 14.86 10.03 15.48
N THR A 10 14.54 10.08 14.20
CA THR A 10 14.89 9.03 13.24
C THR A 10 16.41 8.95 13.10
N GLU A 11 17.08 10.09 12.93
CA GLU A 11 18.53 10.18 12.83
C GLU A 11 19.27 9.61 14.05
N LEU A 12 18.75 9.84 15.27
CA LEU A 12 19.29 9.20 16.48
C LEU A 12 19.26 7.68 16.45
N LEU A 13 18.31 7.09 15.73
CA LEU A 13 18.13 5.65 15.64
C LEU A 13 18.95 5.02 14.51
N ILE A 14 18.99 5.66 13.33
CA ILE A 14 19.59 5.09 12.12
C ILE A 14 20.89 5.81 11.69
N GLY A 15 21.30 6.84 12.41
CA GLY A 15 22.44 7.70 12.06
C GLY A 15 22.20 8.64 10.89
N PRO A 16 23.13 9.59 10.67
CA PRO A 16 23.03 10.53 9.56
C PRO A 16 23.15 9.85 8.19
N GLU A 17 23.98 8.81 8.07
CA GLU A 17 24.13 8.03 6.82
C GLU A 17 22.83 7.30 6.47
N GLY A 18 22.17 6.70 7.45
CA GLY A 18 20.87 6.04 7.25
C GLY A 18 19.78 7.02 6.84
N LEU A 19 19.72 8.19 7.47
CA LEU A 19 18.77 9.24 7.09
C LEU A 19 19.04 9.76 5.68
N GLN A 20 20.31 9.96 5.30
CA GLN A 20 20.69 10.36 3.95
C GLN A 20 20.28 9.31 2.91
N LYS A 21 20.48 8.02 3.22
CA LYS A 21 20.06 6.92 2.36
C LYS A 21 18.55 6.93 2.11
N LEU A 22 17.73 7.17 3.14
CA LEU A 22 16.29 7.28 2.98
C LEU A 22 15.90 8.50 2.15
N LYS A 23 16.56 9.65 2.35
CA LYS A 23 16.32 10.87 1.56
C LYS A 23 16.60 10.68 0.06
N GLU A 24 17.56 9.84 -0.28
CA GLU A 24 17.93 9.53 -1.66
C GLU A 24 17.06 8.42 -2.27
N SER A 25 16.26 7.73 -1.45
CA SER A 25 15.45 6.60 -1.91
C SER A 25 14.12 7.04 -2.51
N SER A 26 13.69 6.31 -3.53
CA SER A 26 12.42 6.46 -4.23
C SER A 26 11.52 5.23 -4.04
N VAL A 27 10.35 5.42 -3.46
CA VAL A 27 9.40 4.31 -3.23
C VAL A 27 8.09 4.57 -3.97
N ALA A 28 7.64 3.57 -4.76
CA ALA A 28 6.34 3.61 -5.40
C ALA A 28 5.30 2.84 -4.57
N VAL A 29 4.19 3.49 -4.23
CA VAL A 29 3.07 2.92 -3.47
C VAL A 29 1.86 2.81 -4.39
N TYR A 30 1.46 1.58 -4.69
CA TYR A 30 0.30 1.28 -5.52
C TYR A 30 -0.89 0.89 -4.64
N GLY A 31 -1.98 1.65 -4.76
CA GLY A 31 -3.18 1.55 -3.93
C GLY A 31 -3.06 2.36 -2.64
N LEU A 32 -3.91 3.38 -2.50
CA LEU A 32 -3.98 4.27 -1.33
C LEU A 32 -5.22 3.99 -0.45
N GLY A 33 -5.58 2.73 -0.34
CA GLY A 33 -6.63 2.31 0.59
C GLY A 33 -6.20 2.35 2.06
N GLY A 34 -6.85 1.54 2.90
CA GLY A 34 -6.52 1.43 4.32
C GLY A 34 -5.13 0.88 4.63
N VAL A 35 -4.47 0.22 3.67
CA VAL A 35 -3.10 -0.27 3.78
C VAL A 35 -2.11 0.76 3.25
N GLY A 36 -2.21 1.10 1.96
CA GLY A 36 -1.21 1.94 1.30
C GLY A 36 -1.19 3.38 1.79
N GLY A 37 -2.31 3.95 2.23
CA GLY A 37 -2.33 5.29 2.84
C GLY A 37 -1.47 5.38 4.09
N PHE A 38 -1.60 4.41 5.02
CA PHE A 38 -0.76 4.35 6.22
C PHE A 38 0.70 4.03 5.90
N ALA A 39 0.95 3.18 4.89
CA ALA A 39 2.30 2.89 4.45
C ALA A 39 2.99 4.13 3.87
N ALA A 40 2.34 4.87 2.99
CA ALA A 40 2.87 6.09 2.39
C ALA A 40 3.19 7.15 3.45
N GLU A 41 2.30 7.34 4.45
CA GLU A 41 2.57 8.25 5.56
C GLU A 41 3.78 7.80 6.40
N ALA A 42 3.86 6.52 6.73
CA ALA A 42 4.97 5.98 7.53
C ALA A 42 6.31 6.14 6.79
N LEU A 43 6.38 5.86 5.49
CA LEU A 43 7.57 6.08 4.65
C LEU A 43 7.98 7.56 4.63
N CYS A 44 7.02 8.47 4.45
CA CYS A 44 7.27 9.91 4.50
C CYS A 44 7.81 10.36 5.86
N ARG A 45 7.24 9.86 6.97
CA ARG A 45 7.69 10.14 8.34
C ARG A 45 9.04 9.52 8.68
N ALA A 46 9.42 8.43 8.01
CA ALA A 46 10.76 7.85 8.13
C ALA A 46 11.84 8.67 7.42
N GLY A 47 11.48 9.52 6.47
CA GLY A 47 12.41 10.38 5.75
C GLY A 47 12.70 9.93 4.31
N VAL A 48 11.89 9.05 3.73
CA VAL A 48 11.98 8.70 2.29
C VAL A 48 11.80 9.96 1.45
N GLY A 49 12.77 10.23 0.57
CA GLY A 49 12.84 11.50 -0.15
C GLY A 49 11.95 11.59 -1.37
N ARG A 50 11.56 10.47 -1.97
CA ARG A 50 10.66 10.46 -3.11
C ARG A 50 9.57 9.39 -2.95
N LEU A 51 8.31 9.80 -3.08
CA LEU A 51 7.15 8.90 -3.02
C LEU A 51 6.30 9.06 -4.29
N ILE A 52 6.22 7.99 -5.07
CA ILE A 52 5.33 7.86 -6.22
C ILE A 52 4.06 7.18 -5.70
N ILE A 53 2.93 7.86 -5.70
CA ILE A 53 1.69 7.34 -5.14
C ILE A 53 0.64 7.19 -6.24
N VAL A 54 0.09 5.98 -6.38
CA VAL A 54 -0.80 5.61 -7.49
C VAL A 54 -2.10 5.03 -6.93
N ASP A 55 -3.22 5.65 -7.25
CA ASP A 55 -4.57 5.15 -6.96
C ASP A 55 -5.56 5.83 -7.91
N PHE A 56 -6.55 5.12 -8.41
CA PHE A 56 -7.53 5.66 -9.35
C PHE A 56 -8.81 6.15 -8.69
N ASP A 57 -9.04 5.77 -7.42
CA ASP A 57 -10.29 6.05 -6.71
C ASP A 57 -10.39 7.48 -6.19
N ASP A 58 -11.63 7.91 -6.02
CA ASP A 58 -11.99 9.02 -5.16
C ASP A 58 -12.36 8.51 -3.75
N ILE A 59 -12.32 9.42 -2.78
CA ILE A 59 -12.64 9.10 -1.39
C ILE A 59 -14.15 8.92 -1.24
N CYS A 60 -14.56 7.74 -0.75
CA CYS A 60 -15.94 7.42 -0.42
C CYS A 60 -16.19 7.59 1.09
N LEU A 61 -17.42 7.91 1.48
CA LEU A 61 -17.84 8.00 2.89
C LEU A 61 -17.49 6.74 3.68
N THR A 62 -17.66 5.56 3.06
CA THR A 62 -17.35 4.27 3.69
C THR A 62 -15.85 4.01 3.87
N ASN A 63 -14.99 4.88 3.40
CA ASN A 63 -13.54 4.79 3.61
C ASN A 63 -13.09 5.39 4.94
N ILE A 64 -13.91 6.28 5.54
CA ILE A 64 -13.59 7.02 6.78
C ILE A 64 -13.19 6.08 7.91
N ASN A 65 -13.79 4.90 7.99
CA ASN A 65 -13.53 3.96 9.06
C ASN A 65 -12.10 3.37 9.08
N ARG A 66 -11.31 3.52 7.97
CA ARG A 66 -10.01 2.83 7.86
C ARG A 66 -8.95 3.48 6.96
N GLN A 67 -9.29 4.54 6.22
CA GLN A 67 -8.32 5.22 5.34
C GLN A 67 -7.91 6.56 5.94
N ILE A 68 -6.63 6.78 6.15
CA ILE A 68 -6.09 7.92 6.91
C ILE A 68 -6.40 9.29 6.29
N HIS A 69 -6.58 9.35 4.98
CA HIS A 69 -6.90 10.57 4.22
C HIS A 69 -8.41 10.80 4.07
N ALA A 70 -9.23 9.82 4.48
CA ALA A 70 -10.69 9.91 4.37
C ALA A 70 -11.28 10.56 5.63
N MET A 71 -11.86 11.73 5.45
CA MET A 71 -12.53 12.56 6.45
C MET A 71 -13.74 13.24 5.80
N ASP A 72 -14.69 13.77 6.55
CA ASP A 72 -15.89 14.42 6.01
C ASP A 72 -15.56 15.45 4.92
N GLY A 73 -14.58 16.31 5.16
CA GLY A 73 -14.18 17.35 4.20
C GLY A 73 -13.38 16.85 2.99
N THR A 74 -13.08 15.54 2.91
CA THR A 74 -12.30 14.95 1.80
C THR A 74 -13.11 13.99 0.93
N VAL A 75 -14.34 13.64 1.31
CA VAL A 75 -15.23 12.79 0.50
C VAL A 75 -15.42 13.41 -0.89
N GLY A 76 -15.29 12.61 -1.93
CA GLY A 76 -15.40 13.03 -3.33
C GLY A 76 -14.12 13.55 -3.96
N LYS A 77 -13.05 13.80 -3.20
CA LYS A 77 -11.75 14.19 -3.74
C LYS A 77 -10.92 12.97 -4.12
N ALA A 78 -9.99 13.14 -5.06
CA ALA A 78 -9.06 12.09 -5.44
C ALA A 78 -8.18 11.67 -4.26
N LYS A 79 -8.05 10.35 -4.00
CA LYS A 79 -7.22 9.83 -2.91
C LYS A 79 -5.78 10.29 -3.03
N THR A 80 -5.24 10.29 -4.25
CA THR A 80 -3.85 10.70 -4.53
C THR A 80 -3.59 12.16 -4.23
N GLU A 81 -4.53 13.06 -4.55
CA GLU A 81 -4.39 14.49 -4.26
C GLU A 81 -4.38 14.76 -2.76
N VAL A 82 -5.41 14.25 -2.05
CA VAL A 82 -5.52 14.45 -0.59
C VAL A 82 -4.33 13.84 0.14
N MET A 83 -3.87 12.66 -0.30
CA MET A 83 -2.71 12.03 0.29
C MET A 83 -1.43 12.83 -0.01
N ALA A 84 -1.24 13.34 -1.23
CA ALA A 84 -0.10 14.16 -1.58
C ALA A 84 -0.03 15.46 -0.76
N GLU A 85 -1.15 16.15 -0.58
CA GLU A 85 -1.23 17.33 0.31
C GLU A 85 -0.78 16.99 1.72
N ARG A 86 -1.31 15.88 2.28
CA ARG A 86 -0.96 15.40 3.61
C ARG A 86 0.54 15.08 3.74
N LEU A 87 1.13 14.39 2.78
CA LEU A 87 2.56 14.03 2.78
C LEU A 87 3.46 15.26 2.66
N ARG A 88 3.09 16.25 1.86
CA ARG A 88 3.82 17.52 1.76
C ARG A 88 3.82 18.32 3.07
N LEU A 89 2.74 18.27 3.85
CA LEU A 89 2.71 18.86 5.20
C LEU A 89 3.66 18.14 6.17
N ILE A 90 3.84 16.83 6.03
CA ILE A 90 4.75 16.04 6.85
C ILE A 90 6.20 16.30 6.44
N SER A 91 6.51 16.24 5.15
CA SER A 91 7.85 16.45 4.60
C SER A 91 7.81 17.36 3.35
N PRO A 92 7.85 18.69 3.52
CA PRO A 92 7.82 19.64 2.39
C PRO A 92 8.97 19.49 1.39
N GLN A 93 10.07 18.84 1.81
CA GLN A 93 11.24 18.61 0.97
C GLN A 93 11.19 17.30 0.18
N ALA A 94 10.26 16.41 0.53
CA ALA A 94 10.08 15.17 -0.22
C ALA A 94 9.38 15.43 -1.56
N GLU A 95 9.86 14.76 -2.59
CA GLU A 95 9.20 14.75 -3.89
C GLU A 95 7.99 13.80 -3.85
N ILE A 96 6.78 14.37 -3.82
CA ILE A 96 5.54 13.60 -3.83
C ILE A 96 4.91 13.67 -5.22
N VAL A 97 4.87 12.52 -5.90
CA VAL A 97 4.42 12.39 -7.29
C VAL A 97 3.11 11.60 -7.32
N PRO A 98 1.93 12.26 -7.29
CA PRO A 98 0.64 11.60 -7.32
C PRO A 98 0.20 11.26 -8.75
N PHE A 99 -0.36 10.05 -8.94
CA PHE A 99 -1.01 9.62 -10.16
C PHE A 99 -2.41 9.10 -9.86
N LYS A 100 -3.44 9.82 -10.32
CA LYS A 100 -4.82 9.33 -10.32
C LYS A 100 -5.01 8.40 -11.52
N ASP A 101 -4.49 7.18 -11.42
CA ASP A 101 -4.52 6.23 -12.52
C ASP A 101 -4.67 4.79 -12.01
N PHE A 102 -5.23 3.94 -12.86
CA PHE A 102 -5.35 2.51 -12.61
C PHE A 102 -4.14 1.79 -13.18
N TYR A 103 -3.33 1.15 -12.32
CA TYR A 103 -2.20 0.37 -12.79
C TYR A 103 -2.65 -0.87 -13.57
N SER A 104 -2.14 -0.99 -14.80
CA SER A 104 -2.37 -2.12 -15.70
C SER A 104 -1.11 -2.49 -16.48
N ALA A 105 -1.18 -3.56 -17.28
CA ALA A 105 -0.10 -3.93 -18.18
C ALA A 105 0.21 -2.84 -19.22
N GLU A 106 -0.82 -2.10 -19.65
CA GLU A 106 -0.73 -1.11 -20.73
C GLU A 106 0.09 0.13 -20.32
N ASN A 107 0.01 0.55 -19.04
CA ASN A 107 0.74 1.72 -18.52
C ASN A 107 1.94 1.36 -17.64
N SER A 108 2.25 0.08 -17.51
CA SER A 108 3.33 -0.44 -16.66
C SER A 108 4.69 0.20 -16.97
N ASP A 109 5.07 0.26 -18.24
CA ASP A 109 6.38 0.79 -18.65
C ASP A 109 6.55 2.26 -18.28
N PHE A 110 5.49 3.05 -18.35
CA PHE A 110 5.50 4.43 -17.85
C PHE A 110 5.85 4.49 -16.36
N PHE A 111 5.18 3.71 -15.52
CA PHE A 111 5.44 3.72 -14.08
C PHE A 111 6.84 3.23 -13.72
N PHE A 112 7.37 2.23 -14.41
CA PHE A 112 8.73 1.75 -14.20
C PHE A 112 9.81 2.69 -14.78
N SER A 113 9.46 3.53 -15.76
CA SER A 113 10.36 4.59 -16.25
C SER A 113 10.66 5.66 -15.18
N LEU A 114 9.82 5.76 -14.14
CA LEU A 114 10.03 6.63 -12.98
C LEU A 114 11.13 6.12 -12.03
N LYS A 115 11.66 4.91 -12.25
CA LYS A 115 12.79 4.29 -11.57
C LYS A 115 12.63 4.24 -10.04
N PRO A 116 11.58 3.61 -9.50
CA PRO A 116 11.50 3.40 -8.05
C PRO A 116 12.57 2.39 -7.59
N ASP A 117 13.20 2.64 -6.44
CA ASP A 117 14.12 1.70 -5.79
C ASP A 117 13.37 0.56 -5.10
N TYR A 118 12.11 0.80 -4.74
CA TYR A 118 11.25 -0.16 -4.04
C TYR A 118 9.78 0.04 -4.44
N VAL A 119 9.07 -1.07 -4.57
CA VAL A 119 7.62 -1.07 -4.85
C VAL A 119 6.85 -1.61 -3.65
N LEU A 120 5.86 -0.87 -3.18
CA LEU A 120 4.91 -1.26 -2.17
C LEU A 120 3.54 -1.49 -2.83
N ASP A 121 3.11 -2.73 -2.87
CA ASP A 121 1.87 -3.16 -3.51
C ASP A 121 0.75 -3.35 -2.48
N ALA A 122 -0.19 -2.41 -2.45
CA ALA A 122 -1.42 -2.46 -1.67
C ALA A 122 -2.69 -2.54 -2.55
N ILE A 123 -2.55 -2.98 -3.80
CA ILE A 123 -3.66 -3.17 -4.74
C ILE A 123 -4.53 -4.35 -4.29
N ASP A 124 -5.84 -4.23 -4.39
CA ASP A 124 -6.80 -5.32 -4.12
C ASP A 124 -7.22 -6.09 -5.39
N HIS A 125 -6.98 -5.52 -6.59
CA HIS A 125 -7.29 -6.13 -7.87
C HIS A 125 -6.24 -7.19 -8.25
N ILE A 126 -6.65 -8.46 -8.30
CA ILE A 126 -5.75 -9.63 -8.45
C ILE A 126 -4.91 -9.58 -9.74
N THR A 127 -5.49 -9.19 -10.86
CA THR A 127 -4.78 -9.15 -12.16
C THR A 127 -3.68 -8.10 -12.15
N SER A 128 -3.98 -6.88 -11.70
CA SER A 128 -2.99 -5.80 -11.56
C SER A 128 -1.89 -6.15 -10.59
N LYS A 129 -2.24 -6.73 -9.42
CA LYS A 129 -1.29 -7.20 -8.41
C LYS A 129 -0.35 -8.27 -8.99
N LEU A 130 -0.89 -9.25 -9.71
CA LEU A 130 -0.09 -10.30 -10.35
C LEU A 130 0.90 -9.71 -11.36
N HIS A 131 0.41 -8.80 -12.22
CA HIS A 131 1.24 -8.13 -13.23
C HIS A 131 2.34 -7.30 -12.56
N LEU A 132 2.01 -6.50 -11.54
CA LEU A 132 2.97 -5.65 -10.82
C LEU A 132 4.10 -6.50 -10.19
N ILE A 133 3.74 -7.59 -9.49
CA ILE A 133 4.71 -8.49 -8.88
C ILE A 133 5.62 -9.12 -9.95
N LYS A 134 5.03 -9.63 -11.04
CA LYS A 134 5.78 -10.24 -12.15
C LYS A 134 6.76 -9.23 -12.73
N THR A 135 6.33 -8.02 -13.07
CA THR A 135 7.16 -6.97 -13.66
C THR A 135 8.30 -6.55 -12.73
N CYS A 136 8.04 -6.42 -11.43
CA CYS A 136 9.10 -6.14 -10.45
C CYS A 136 10.16 -7.24 -10.44
N ARG A 137 9.75 -8.52 -10.49
CA ARG A 137 10.68 -9.66 -10.54
C ARG A 137 11.50 -9.69 -11.83
N GLU A 138 10.88 -9.38 -12.97
CA GLU A 138 11.55 -9.32 -14.28
C GLU A 138 12.56 -8.16 -14.38
N LYS A 139 12.25 -7.04 -13.72
CA LYS A 139 13.12 -5.84 -13.71
C LYS A 139 14.08 -5.79 -12.51
N ASP A 140 14.13 -6.84 -11.68
CA ASP A 140 14.93 -6.92 -10.44
C ASP A 140 14.69 -5.76 -9.47
N ILE A 141 13.44 -5.29 -9.39
CA ILE A 141 13.02 -4.26 -8.45
C ILE A 141 12.42 -4.91 -7.20
N ARG A 142 12.90 -4.51 -6.03
CA ARG A 142 12.37 -5.02 -4.76
C ARG A 142 10.90 -4.68 -4.59
N ILE A 143 10.11 -5.65 -4.14
CA ILE A 143 8.68 -5.49 -3.91
C ILE A 143 8.25 -6.12 -2.60
N ILE A 144 7.36 -5.43 -1.88
CA ILE A 144 6.55 -5.98 -0.81
C ILE A 144 5.07 -5.89 -1.17
N SER A 145 4.32 -6.96 -0.97
CA SER A 145 2.91 -7.04 -1.36
C SER A 145 2.01 -7.34 -0.18
N SER A 146 0.98 -6.51 0.02
CA SER A 146 -0.08 -6.76 1.00
C SER A 146 -1.01 -7.87 0.50
N MET A 147 -1.27 -8.83 1.36
CA MET A 147 -2.34 -9.80 1.13
C MET A 147 -3.66 -9.29 1.74
N GLY A 148 -4.67 -10.15 1.91
CA GLY A 148 -5.99 -9.72 2.35
C GLY A 148 -6.02 -9.24 3.80
N ALA A 149 -6.30 -7.94 4.01
CA ALA A 149 -6.43 -7.29 5.30
C ALA A 149 -7.89 -7.20 5.81
N ALA A 150 -8.89 -7.46 4.97
CA ALA A 150 -10.30 -7.39 5.34
C ALA A 150 -10.79 -8.61 6.12
N SER A 151 -11.91 -8.47 6.84
CA SER A 151 -12.58 -9.52 7.64
C SER A 151 -11.70 -10.12 8.75
N LYS A 152 -10.93 -9.28 9.44
CA LYS A 152 -9.98 -9.63 10.48
C LYS A 152 -10.03 -8.63 11.63
N LEU A 153 -9.74 -9.10 12.85
CA LEU A 153 -9.72 -8.31 14.08
C LEU A 153 -8.47 -8.54 14.94
N ASP A 154 -7.71 -9.61 14.68
CA ASP A 154 -6.56 -9.97 15.51
C ASP A 154 -5.26 -9.45 14.92
N PRO A 155 -4.70 -8.35 15.45
CA PRO A 155 -3.44 -7.79 14.99
C PRO A 155 -2.24 -8.70 15.27
N GLY A 156 -2.30 -9.55 16.31
CA GLY A 156 -1.23 -10.48 16.66
C GLY A 156 -1.02 -11.61 15.66
N LYS A 157 -1.93 -11.78 14.70
CA LYS A 157 -1.81 -12.76 13.62
C LYS A 157 -1.26 -12.21 12.32
N ILE A 158 -0.86 -10.94 12.29
CA ILE A 158 -0.21 -10.32 11.13
C ILE A 158 1.25 -10.78 11.08
N GLN A 159 1.69 -11.23 9.92
CA GLN A 159 3.03 -11.78 9.69
C GLN A 159 3.64 -11.24 8.41
N VAL A 160 4.96 -11.22 8.38
CA VAL A 160 5.79 -10.98 7.19
C VAL A 160 6.44 -12.31 6.80
N ALA A 161 6.26 -12.73 5.57
CA ALA A 161 6.93 -13.91 5.02
C ALA A 161 7.01 -13.84 3.49
N ASP A 162 7.84 -14.72 2.92
CA ASP A 162 7.80 -14.98 1.49
C ASP A 162 6.42 -15.51 1.06
N ILE A 163 5.98 -15.16 -0.15
CA ILE A 163 4.69 -15.61 -0.67
C ILE A 163 4.54 -17.14 -0.63
N GLY A 164 5.62 -17.89 -0.84
CA GLY A 164 5.65 -19.34 -0.78
C GLY A 164 5.35 -19.91 0.61
N GLU A 165 5.60 -19.16 1.66
CA GLU A 165 5.45 -19.57 3.07
C GLU A 165 4.12 -19.13 3.70
N THR A 166 3.33 -18.32 2.98
CA THR A 166 2.05 -17.83 3.47
C THR A 166 1.04 -18.96 3.68
N ARG A 167 0.20 -18.82 4.69
CA ARG A 167 -0.85 -19.81 5.04
C ARG A 167 -2.16 -19.11 5.40
N ILE A 168 -3.27 -19.86 5.45
CA ILE A 168 -4.61 -19.40 5.83
C ILE A 168 -5.21 -18.35 4.87
N CYS A 169 -4.49 -17.28 4.57
CA CYS A 169 -4.98 -16.15 3.76
C CYS A 169 -5.43 -16.59 2.36
N ARG A 170 -6.73 -16.37 2.03
CA ARG A 170 -7.30 -16.73 0.72
C ARG A 170 -6.66 -15.99 -0.43
N MET A 171 -6.39 -14.67 -0.27
CA MET A 171 -5.73 -13.88 -1.30
C MET A 171 -4.32 -14.40 -1.57
N ALA A 172 -3.53 -14.68 -0.52
CA ALA A 172 -2.20 -15.25 -0.67
C ALA A 172 -2.23 -16.61 -1.38
N ARG A 173 -3.21 -17.48 -1.07
CA ARG A 173 -3.42 -18.76 -1.76
C ARG A 173 -3.67 -18.56 -3.26
N SER A 174 -4.53 -17.61 -3.63
CA SER A 174 -4.80 -17.27 -5.03
C SER A 174 -3.55 -16.72 -5.73
N MET A 175 -2.84 -15.79 -5.09
CA MET A 175 -1.60 -15.22 -5.63
C MET A 175 -0.51 -16.27 -5.84
N ARG A 176 -0.26 -17.16 -4.85
CA ARG A 176 0.69 -18.29 -5.03
C ARG A 176 0.36 -19.13 -6.24
N LYS A 177 -0.93 -19.50 -6.41
CA LYS A 177 -1.36 -20.32 -7.55
C LYS A 177 -1.12 -19.61 -8.89
N LEU A 178 -1.36 -18.31 -8.96
CA LEU A 178 -1.18 -17.52 -10.17
C LEU A 178 0.29 -17.25 -10.46
N LEU A 179 1.09 -16.89 -9.44
CA LEU A 179 2.53 -16.66 -9.56
C LEU A 179 3.28 -17.93 -9.95
N LYS A 180 2.90 -19.10 -9.40
CA LYS A 180 3.47 -20.39 -9.79
C LYS A 180 3.29 -20.66 -11.28
N LYS A 181 2.15 -20.29 -11.89
CA LYS A 181 1.94 -20.42 -13.34
C LYS A 181 2.85 -19.51 -14.16
N GLN A 182 3.43 -18.48 -13.54
CA GLN A 182 4.40 -17.55 -14.13
C GLN A 182 5.86 -17.92 -13.78
N GLY A 183 6.07 -19.09 -13.16
CA GLY A 183 7.42 -19.53 -12.72
C GLY A 183 7.92 -18.86 -11.44
N ILE A 184 7.07 -18.09 -10.73
CA ILE A 184 7.43 -17.39 -9.50
C ILE A 184 6.84 -18.15 -8.31
N GLU A 185 7.68 -18.95 -7.62
CA GLU A 185 7.25 -19.70 -6.43
C GLU A 185 7.69 -19.02 -5.14
N ARG A 186 8.77 -18.23 -5.16
CA ARG A 186 9.40 -17.53 -4.03
C ARG A 186 10.00 -16.19 -4.46
N GLY A 187 10.53 -15.45 -3.49
CA GLY A 187 11.22 -14.17 -3.72
C GLY A 187 10.26 -12.97 -3.77
N VAL A 188 9.08 -13.09 -3.16
CA VAL A 188 8.13 -11.99 -3.00
C VAL A 188 7.80 -11.83 -1.53
N THR A 189 8.30 -10.78 -0.90
CA THR A 189 7.96 -10.44 0.48
C THR A 189 6.49 -10.03 0.59
N THR A 190 5.78 -10.59 1.56
CA THR A 190 4.36 -10.31 1.76
C THR A 190 4.03 -9.98 3.21
N VAL A 191 3.03 -9.13 3.41
CA VAL A 191 2.34 -8.97 4.69
C VAL A 191 0.98 -9.65 4.59
N PHE A 192 0.71 -10.59 5.49
CA PHE A 192 -0.52 -11.36 5.52
C PHE A 192 -0.94 -11.66 6.96
N SER A 193 -2.12 -12.22 7.15
CA SER A 193 -2.56 -12.65 8.48
C SER A 193 -2.93 -14.13 8.47
N THR A 194 -2.59 -14.80 9.55
CA THR A 194 -2.99 -16.19 9.85
C THR A 194 -4.34 -16.27 10.56
N GLU A 195 -5.05 -15.17 10.72
CA GLU A 195 -6.44 -15.19 11.17
C GLU A 195 -7.34 -15.71 10.06
N GLU A 196 -8.24 -16.62 10.38
CA GLU A 196 -9.29 -17.04 9.47
C GLU A 196 -10.23 -15.87 9.17
N ARG A 197 -10.81 -15.89 7.97
CA ARG A 197 -11.77 -14.86 7.60
C ARG A 197 -13.00 -14.97 8.49
N ARG A 198 -13.35 -13.88 9.18
CA ARG A 198 -14.59 -13.80 9.95
C ARG A 198 -15.81 -13.72 9.01
N GLU A 199 -16.88 -14.35 9.41
CA GLU A 199 -18.19 -14.20 8.76
C GLU A 199 -18.72 -12.78 8.96
N GLN A 200 -19.36 -12.25 7.95
CA GLN A 200 -20.02 -10.95 8.03
C GLN A 200 -21.30 -11.08 8.85
N GLN A 201 -21.48 -10.21 9.82
CA GLN A 201 -22.66 -10.20 10.69
C GLN A 201 -23.90 -9.64 9.97
N VAL A 202 -23.69 -8.82 8.95
CA VAL A 202 -24.75 -8.22 8.12
C VAL A 202 -24.41 -8.45 6.65
N ASN A 203 -25.35 -9.03 5.92
CA ASN A 203 -25.24 -9.25 4.47
C ASN A 203 -25.92 -8.08 3.72
N ASP A 204 -25.47 -6.87 4.00
CA ASP A 204 -25.96 -5.70 3.27
C ASP A 204 -25.18 -5.58 1.96
N GLY A 205 -25.88 -5.74 0.86
CA GLY A 205 -25.33 -5.90 -0.49
C GLY A 205 -24.79 -4.62 -1.12
N GLY A 206 -24.11 -3.76 -0.35
CA GLY A 206 -23.47 -2.56 -0.90
C GLY A 206 -24.42 -1.38 -1.09
N CYS A 207 -23.91 -0.32 -1.67
CA CYS A 207 -24.62 0.93 -1.94
C CYS A 207 -25.70 0.75 -3.04
N LYS A 208 -26.76 -0.02 -2.79
CA LYS A 208 -27.88 -0.17 -3.73
C LYS A 208 -28.66 1.14 -3.77
N GLY A 209 -28.44 1.92 -4.82
CA GLY A 209 -29.28 3.09 -5.15
C GLY A 209 -28.89 4.41 -4.46
N ASP A 210 -28.34 4.41 -3.24
CA ASP A 210 -28.01 5.62 -2.47
C ASP A 210 -26.50 5.90 -2.38
N CYS A 211 -25.73 5.43 -3.35
CA CYS A 211 -24.30 5.68 -3.39
C CYS A 211 -24.03 7.17 -3.65
N ILE A 212 -23.41 7.84 -2.67
CA ILE A 212 -22.92 9.22 -2.80
C ILE A 212 -21.52 9.30 -3.41
N CYS A 213 -21.03 8.18 -4.00
CA CYS A 213 -19.74 8.16 -4.68
C CYS A 213 -19.77 9.03 -5.93
N PRO A 214 -18.77 9.89 -6.14
CA PRO A 214 -18.71 10.78 -7.31
C PRO A 214 -18.56 10.01 -8.64
N ASN A 215 -18.05 8.79 -8.62
CA ASN A 215 -17.79 7.96 -9.82
C ASN A 215 -18.88 6.91 -10.09
N LYS A 216 -20.16 7.27 -9.92
CA LYS A 216 -21.29 6.36 -10.22
C LYS A 216 -21.28 5.85 -11.66
N ASP A 217 -20.77 6.64 -12.59
CA ASP A 217 -20.84 6.40 -14.03
C ASP A 217 -19.63 5.61 -14.60
N ASP A 218 -18.59 5.35 -13.81
CA ASP A 218 -17.46 4.52 -14.28
C ASP A 218 -17.81 3.02 -14.20
N GLN A 219 -18.29 2.50 -15.33
CA GLN A 219 -18.73 1.11 -15.47
C GLN A 219 -17.66 0.08 -15.14
N ARG A 220 -16.36 0.44 -15.15
CA ARG A 220 -15.25 -0.50 -14.94
C ARG A 220 -15.00 -0.78 -13.46
N PHE A 221 -15.30 0.17 -12.57
CA PHE A 221 -14.85 0.13 -11.17
C PHE A 221 -15.90 0.53 -10.14
N SER A 222 -17.17 0.68 -10.52
CA SER A 222 -18.24 1.08 -9.61
C SER A 222 -18.47 0.06 -8.49
N CYS A 223 -18.89 0.53 -7.32
CA CYS A 223 -19.28 -0.33 -6.21
C CYS A 223 -20.41 -1.30 -6.56
N GLU A 224 -21.22 -0.99 -7.56
CA GLU A 224 -22.33 -1.82 -8.07
C GLU A 224 -21.84 -3.13 -8.71
N HIS A 225 -20.62 -3.13 -9.26
CA HIS A 225 -20.03 -4.33 -9.88
C HIS A 225 -19.23 -5.19 -8.89
N ARG A 226 -19.02 -4.74 -7.67
CA ARG A 226 -18.39 -5.55 -6.62
C ARG A 226 -19.39 -6.56 -6.06
N ARG A 227 -19.23 -7.81 -6.41
CA ARG A 227 -20.11 -8.92 -5.95
C ARG A 227 -20.17 -9.09 -4.44
N ILE A 228 -19.14 -8.68 -3.70
CA ILE A 228 -19.06 -8.83 -2.24
C ILE A 228 -18.25 -7.65 -1.68
N ILE A 229 -18.86 -6.88 -0.79
CA ILE A 229 -18.15 -5.90 0.04
C ILE A 229 -17.71 -6.60 1.31
N LEU A 230 -16.40 -6.56 1.59
CA LEU A 230 -15.83 -7.17 2.80
C LEU A 230 -15.82 -6.17 3.94
N GLY A 231 -16.27 -6.60 5.12
CA GLY A 231 -16.12 -5.84 6.35
C GLY A 231 -14.65 -5.58 6.65
N SER A 232 -14.37 -4.41 7.21
CA SER A 232 -13.03 -4.00 7.62
C SER A 232 -13.11 -3.12 8.86
N ILE A 233 -12.02 -3.07 9.62
CA ILE A 233 -11.88 -2.25 10.81
C ILE A 233 -10.68 -1.31 10.65
N SER A 234 -10.62 -0.26 11.48
CA SER A 234 -9.63 0.81 11.35
C SER A 234 -8.17 0.34 11.43
N PHE A 235 -7.84 -0.53 12.39
CA PHE A 235 -6.46 -0.82 12.76
C PHE A 235 -5.81 -1.95 11.94
N ILE A 236 -6.55 -2.96 11.49
CA ILE A 236 -5.94 -4.10 10.77
C ILE A 236 -5.28 -3.66 9.46
N PRO A 237 -5.94 -2.93 8.55
CA PRO A 237 -5.27 -2.43 7.34
C PRO A 237 -4.12 -1.47 7.66
N ALA A 238 -4.28 -0.64 8.71
CA ALA A 238 -3.26 0.29 9.16
C ALA A 238 -1.98 -0.43 9.59
N ILE A 239 -2.09 -1.49 10.41
CA ILE A 239 -0.95 -2.30 10.85
C ILE A 239 -0.28 -3.00 9.66
N PHE A 240 -1.05 -3.52 8.69
CA PHE A 240 -0.47 -4.03 7.45
C PHE A 240 0.40 -2.97 6.78
N GLY A 241 -0.11 -1.75 6.60
CA GLY A 241 0.61 -0.65 5.97
C GLY A 241 1.87 -0.24 6.74
N LEU A 242 1.77 -0.08 8.06
CA LEU A 242 2.90 0.24 8.92
C LEU A 242 3.97 -0.85 8.90
N THR A 243 3.55 -2.12 8.92
CA THR A 243 4.47 -3.27 8.82
C THR A 243 5.20 -3.27 7.48
N MET A 244 4.48 -3.03 6.37
CA MET A 244 5.10 -2.92 5.04
C MET A 244 6.12 -1.80 4.99
N ALA A 245 5.79 -0.61 5.50
CA ALA A 245 6.71 0.52 5.55
C ALA A 245 7.96 0.20 6.37
N GLY A 246 7.81 -0.48 7.51
CA GLY A 246 8.92 -0.92 8.35
C GLY A 246 9.86 -1.86 7.60
N VAL A 247 9.33 -2.83 6.87
CA VAL A 247 10.15 -3.74 6.03
C VAL A 247 10.88 -2.95 4.94
N VAL A 248 10.18 -2.07 4.21
CA VAL A 248 10.80 -1.23 3.17
C VAL A 248 11.95 -0.39 3.73
N VAL A 249 11.73 0.29 4.85
CA VAL A 249 12.77 1.11 5.49
C VAL A 249 13.98 0.26 5.88
N ASN A 250 13.76 -0.89 6.52
CA ASN A 250 14.84 -1.80 6.91
C ASN A 250 15.61 -2.32 5.69
N ASP A 251 14.92 -2.69 4.62
CA ASP A 251 15.54 -3.17 3.39
C ASP A 251 16.33 -2.06 2.67
N LEU A 252 15.86 -0.81 2.71
CA LEU A 252 16.59 0.33 2.15
C LEU A 252 17.87 0.62 2.97
N LEU A 253 17.81 0.43 4.30
CA LEU A 253 18.94 0.63 5.20
C LEU A 253 19.91 -0.56 5.24
N ALA A 254 19.50 -1.75 4.81
CA ALA A 254 20.30 -2.97 4.83
C ALA A 254 21.49 -2.88 3.84
N ASN A 255 22.47 -2.02 4.17
CA ASN A 255 23.83 -2.15 3.71
C ASN A 255 24.63 -2.87 4.81
N GLU A 256 25.74 -3.54 4.48
CA GLU A 256 26.57 -4.40 5.35
C GLU A 256 26.96 -3.81 6.72
N LYS A 257 26.75 -2.50 6.94
CA LYS A 257 27.06 -1.79 8.20
C LYS A 257 25.94 -1.82 9.27
N PHE A 258 24.72 -2.27 8.94
CA PHE A 258 23.57 -2.28 9.88
C PHE A 258 23.06 -3.69 10.21
N ARG A 259 23.87 -4.73 9.93
CA ARG A 259 23.61 -6.13 10.33
C ARG A 259 24.24 -6.45 11.67
#